data_5cd3a88c8f9c879b59ad5623b0fc7117
#
_entry.id   5cd3a88c8f9c879b59ad5623b0fc7117
#
_cell.length_a   1.000
_cell.length_b   1.000
_cell.length_c   1.000
_cell.angle_alpha   90.00
_cell.angle_beta   90.00
_cell.angle_gamma   90.00
#
_symmetry.space_group_name_H-M   'P 1'
#
loop_
_entity.id
_entity.type
_entity.pdbx_description
1 polymer ?
#
loop_
_entity_poly.entity_id
_entity_poly.type
_entity_poly.pdbx_seq_one_letter_code
_entity_poly.pdbx_strand_id
1 'polypeptide(L)'
;MTGGKTIQPQKGKLTYIMKTSGKYIPLIAVIVTGLATLLPFLWQTEFFSMDEPREAMVAVSILKDGNIILPFTSGNDLTACPPLYHLCVALVSLPWGHVSEFTSRLPSALSLVVMCAAVFLFMRRRSTTPRAMLAALVMLTSYGLHREATACSPGMMGAALATGAMLLLYRWHEDGMRGLPLAATLCMALTGLATGPLMVILPPAVFCIWLLVRGESVKNATAKSVLCTAIALIVPAMWYAAAFAHTGGDFGRLFIAYHYGSLKGITTLNLFDHNLAGNMAYAATGFAPWLIFIAFTLLARPWKSAGIRLTPAFPAQWLRTARPLASFSATAAAALLVISWLPTGHHDISLLCCHVFLSMFTALYLAWLSRRHRSSAVAVFAAFTALAGILFSTAFQVIQSDAFSDIFFGTHKANARLSMAKALYDITPDATETALMTLPAVMGILLAGVLCAGRLRQSVRTLTAGTLCVLFSIYIALDAVCLPTMTGVVSLRQMTEAVNKAFHGQKLYSHISRPGMHFFGADYYLGGTIQPFLNPAPDSLGRVRKPTGGILIIPEKDSEEFIARHKEYVFTQRMRSLGHPSEVRDRIKFYKFVHVSKVNSPEDNYDPMSIKIDL
;
A
#
# COMPACT_ATOMS: atom_id res chain seq x y z
N MET A 1 36.74 39.62 -56.19
CA MET A 1 35.32 39.23 -56.08
C MET A 1 35.20 38.06 -55.11
N THR A 2 34.96 38.35 -53.87
CA THR A 2 34.87 37.36 -52.79
C THR A 2 33.39 37.22 -52.39
N GLY A 3 32.79 36.08 -52.74
CA GLY A 3 31.40 35.75 -52.41
C GLY A 3 31.29 35.28 -50.94
N GLY A 4 30.77 36.14 -50.07
CA GLY A 4 30.42 35.78 -48.70
C GLY A 4 29.18 34.87 -48.66
N LYS A 5 29.33 33.64 -48.24
CA LYS A 5 28.20 32.77 -47.86
C LYS A 5 27.70 33.21 -46.49
N THR A 6 26.57 33.85 -46.47
CA THR A 6 25.78 34.14 -45.24
C THR A 6 25.23 32.82 -44.68
N ILE A 7 25.70 32.44 -43.51
CA ILE A 7 25.17 31.30 -42.72
C ILE A 7 23.83 31.75 -42.16
N GLN A 8 22.71 31.23 -42.67
CA GLN A 8 21.42 31.39 -42.03
C GLN A 8 21.37 30.54 -40.76
N PRO A 9 21.02 31.08 -39.58
CA PRO A 9 21.00 30.31 -38.35
C PRO A 9 19.76 29.43 -38.23
N GLN A 10 20.00 28.28 -37.71
CA GLN A 10 19.18 27.12 -37.34
C GLN A 10 17.83 27.44 -36.60
N LYS A 11 16.98 28.33 -37.08
CA LYS A 11 15.64 28.58 -36.52
C LYS A 11 14.72 27.34 -36.57
N GLY A 12 14.88 26.47 -37.59
CA GLY A 12 14.06 25.27 -37.75
C GLY A 12 14.31 24.16 -36.68
N LYS A 13 15.57 23.96 -36.26
CA LYS A 13 15.91 22.94 -35.25
C LYS A 13 15.44 23.33 -33.84
N LEU A 14 15.57 24.59 -33.47
CA LEU A 14 15.11 25.09 -32.17
C LEU A 14 13.58 25.03 -32.05
N THR A 15 12.85 25.42 -33.10
CA THR A 15 11.39 25.34 -33.13
C THR A 15 10.87 23.90 -33.13
N TYR A 16 11.59 22.96 -33.74
CA TYR A 16 11.26 21.55 -33.71
C TYR A 16 11.51 20.94 -32.32
N ILE A 17 12.64 21.28 -31.66
CA ILE A 17 12.98 20.86 -30.29
C ILE A 17 11.96 21.46 -29.29
N MET A 18 11.60 22.71 -29.41
CA MET A 18 10.59 23.34 -28.54
C MET A 18 9.19 22.76 -28.75
N LYS A 19 8.82 22.37 -29.97
CA LYS A 19 7.51 21.76 -30.29
C LYS A 19 7.44 20.30 -29.84
N THR A 20 8.56 19.57 -29.82
CA THR A 20 8.66 18.21 -29.29
C THR A 20 8.77 18.18 -27.77
N SER A 21 9.49 19.13 -27.14
CA SER A 21 9.59 19.21 -25.67
C SER A 21 8.24 19.53 -25.04
N GLY A 22 7.44 20.43 -25.62
CA GLY A 22 6.08 20.76 -25.14
C GLY A 22 5.13 19.55 -25.08
N LYS A 23 5.40 18.52 -25.87
CA LYS A 23 4.61 17.30 -25.91
C LYS A 23 4.78 16.42 -24.65
N TYR A 24 5.94 16.44 -24.00
CA TYR A 24 6.25 15.59 -22.84
C TYR A 24 6.06 16.30 -21.50
N ILE A 25 5.93 17.63 -21.49
CA ILE A 25 5.76 18.42 -20.25
C ILE A 25 4.64 17.87 -19.36
N PRO A 26 3.43 17.53 -19.84
CA PRO A 26 2.38 17.01 -18.96
C PRO A 26 2.70 15.65 -18.36
N LEU A 27 3.43 14.78 -19.08
CA LEU A 27 3.89 13.49 -18.54
C LEU A 27 4.94 13.71 -17.43
N ILE A 28 5.91 14.57 -17.71
CA ILE A 28 6.95 14.93 -16.73
C ILE A 28 6.30 15.54 -15.49
N ALA A 29 5.30 16.41 -15.65
CA ALA A 29 4.57 16.99 -14.53
C ALA A 29 3.89 15.91 -13.66
N VAL A 30 3.25 14.90 -14.26
CA VAL A 30 2.64 13.78 -13.52
C VAL A 30 3.70 13.00 -12.75
N ILE A 31 4.82 12.65 -13.39
CA ILE A 31 5.92 11.90 -12.76
C ILE A 31 6.52 12.71 -11.62
N VAL A 32 6.86 13.99 -11.85
CA VAL A 32 7.47 14.86 -10.83
C VAL A 32 6.52 15.06 -9.65
N THR A 33 5.23 15.27 -9.91
CA THR A 33 4.24 15.39 -8.82
C THR A 33 4.18 14.10 -8.01
N GLY A 34 4.11 12.92 -8.66
CA GLY A 34 4.10 11.64 -7.96
C GLY A 34 5.37 11.41 -7.12
N LEU A 35 6.54 11.68 -7.69
CA LEU A 35 7.80 11.55 -6.95
C LEU A 35 7.89 12.55 -5.78
N ALA A 36 7.49 13.80 -6.00
CA ALA A 36 7.54 14.85 -4.97
C ALA A 36 6.57 14.60 -3.80
N THR A 37 5.44 13.94 -4.05
CA THR A 37 4.46 13.65 -3.00
C THR A 37 4.73 12.35 -2.24
N LEU A 38 5.54 11.45 -2.78
CA LEU A 38 5.80 10.14 -2.16
C LEU A 38 7.22 10.04 -1.57
N LEU A 39 8.26 10.33 -2.37
CA LEU A 39 9.64 10.02 -1.99
C LEU A 39 10.13 10.73 -0.71
N PRO A 40 9.80 12.02 -0.46
CA PRO A 40 10.33 12.73 0.72
C PRO A 40 9.91 12.12 2.05
N PHE A 41 8.86 11.31 2.08
CA PHE A 41 8.25 10.82 3.32
C PHE A 41 8.49 9.33 3.59
N LEU A 42 9.09 8.58 2.66
CA LEU A 42 9.29 7.13 2.79
C LEU A 42 10.18 6.70 3.96
N TRP A 43 11.10 7.58 4.40
CA TRP A 43 11.99 7.28 5.53
C TRP A 43 11.52 7.83 6.88
N GLN A 44 10.49 8.69 6.89
CA GLN A 44 10.08 9.42 8.11
C GLN A 44 9.25 8.56 9.05
N THR A 45 8.53 7.57 8.50
CA THR A 45 7.69 6.67 9.28
C THR A 45 8.41 5.37 9.59
N GLU A 46 8.40 4.97 10.86
CA GLU A 46 8.88 3.65 11.28
C GLU A 46 7.89 2.56 10.88
N PHE A 47 8.31 1.29 10.85
CA PHE A 47 7.38 0.18 10.66
C PHE A 47 6.45 0.07 11.86
N PHE A 48 5.16 0.14 11.62
CA PHE A 48 4.12 0.09 12.67
C PHE A 48 3.07 -1.01 12.41
N SER A 49 3.05 -1.61 11.23
CA SER A 49 2.19 -2.76 10.89
C SER A 49 2.99 -4.06 11.07
N MET A 50 2.28 -5.20 11.09
CA MET A 50 2.94 -6.51 11.04
C MET A 50 3.46 -6.86 9.65
N ASP A 51 2.81 -6.36 8.62
CA ASP A 51 3.05 -6.79 7.24
C ASP A 51 4.32 -6.17 6.68
N GLU A 52 4.57 -4.87 6.93
CA GLU A 52 5.74 -4.17 6.39
C GLU A 52 7.08 -4.81 6.83
N PRO A 53 7.34 -5.03 8.14
CA PRO A 53 8.61 -5.64 8.56
C PRO A 53 8.71 -7.10 8.12
N ARG A 54 7.60 -7.84 8.02
CA ARG A 54 7.60 -9.19 7.48
C ARG A 54 8.08 -9.22 6.02
N GLU A 55 7.53 -8.36 5.16
CA GLU A 55 7.95 -8.25 3.77
C GLU A 55 9.39 -7.73 3.64
N ALA A 56 9.81 -6.80 4.51
CA ALA A 56 11.18 -6.30 4.55
C ALA A 56 12.19 -7.40 4.96
N MET A 57 11.83 -8.27 5.92
CA MET A 57 12.68 -9.38 6.35
C MET A 57 12.94 -10.41 5.23
N VAL A 58 11.97 -10.66 4.35
CA VAL A 58 12.19 -11.49 3.15
C VAL A 58 13.29 -10.89 2.27
N ALA A 59 13.27 -9.57 2.06
CA ALA A 59 14.31 -8.89 1.28
C ALA A 59 15.67 -8.89 2.01
N VAL A 60 15.68 -8.79 3.34
CA VAL A 60 16.91 -8.93 4.16
C VAL A 60 17.53 -10.31 3.98
N SER A 61 16.72 -11.39 4.00
CA SER A 61 17.20 -12.76 3.76
C SER A 61 17.78 -12.91 2.35
N ILE A 62 17.12 -12.38 1.33
CA ILE A 62 17.64 -12.40 -0.04
C ILE A 62 18.98 -11.64 -0.13
N LEU A 63 19.09 -10.47 0.51
CA LEU A 63 20.30 -9.66 0.48
C LEU A 63 21.48 -10.30 1.21
N LYS A 64 21.22 -10.98 2.36
CA LYS A 64 22.26 -11.63 3.16
C LYS A 64 22.68 -13.00 2.63
N ASP A 65 21.69 -13.83 2.29
CA ASP A 65 21.89 -15.26 2.04
C ASP A 65 21.92 -15.57 0.53
N GLY A 66 21.51 -14.61 -0.32
CA GLY A 66 21.39 -14.80 -1.77
C GLY A 66 20.30 -15.81 -2.16
N ASN A 67 19.46 -16.24 -1.23
CA ASN A 67 18.46 -17.26 -1.47
C ASN A 67 17.17 -16.67 -2.05
N ILE A 68 17.00 -16.77 -3.37
CA ILE A 68 15.84 -16.26 -4.10
C ILE A 68 14.68 -17.28 -4.12
N ILE A 69 15.00 -18.57 -4.00
CA ILE A 69 14.02 -19.64 -4.17
C ILE A 69 13.24 -19.85 -2.88
N LEU A 70 13.92 -19.82 -1.74
CA LEU A 70 13.35 -20.05 -0.42
C LEU A 70 13.79 -18.94 0.56
N PRO A 71 13.28 -17.72 0.40
CA PRO A 71 13.59 -16.68 1.33
C PRO A 71 12.95 -16.97 2.69
N PHE A 72 13.64 -16.58 3.75
CA PHE A 72 13.17 -16.71 5.12
C PHE A 72 12.57 -15.39 5.61
N THR A 73 11.64 -15.50 6.54
CA THR A 73 11.21 -14.42 7.41
C THR A 73 11.92 -14.53 8.76
N SER A 74 11.37 -13.97 9.82
CA SER A 74 11.90 -14.05 11.18
C SER A 74 12.06 -15.50 11.65
N GLY A 75 13.16 -15.78 12.35
CA GLY A 75 13.35 -17.05 13.04
C GLY A 75 13.53 -18.29 12.14
N ASN A 76 14.00 -18.13 10.91
CA ASN A 76 14.12 -19.18 9.88
C ASN A 76 12.80 -19.77 9.37
N ASP A 77 11.68 -19.06 9.57
CA ASP A 77 10.43 -19.48 8.98
C ASP A 77 10.44 -19.26 7.47
N LEU A 78 10.16 -20.33 6.74
CA LEU A 78 10.00 -20.29 5.29
C LEU A 78 8.76 -19.50 4.91
N THR A 79 8.85 -18.76 3.81
CA THR A 79 7.69 -18.06 3.23
C THR A 79 7.40 -18.51 1.81
N ALA A 80 6.12 -18.51 1.45
CA ALA A 80 5.68 -18.75 0.07
C ALA A 80 5.48 -17.43 -0.72
N CYS A 81 6.05 -16.33 -0.24
CA CYS A 81 5.97 -15.03 -0.91
C CYS A 81 6.66 -15.07 -2.28
N PRO A 82 6.00 -14.64 -3.36
CA PRO A 82 6.62 -14.53 -4.67
C PRO A 82 7.81 -13.56 -4.68
N PRO A 83 8.89 -13.81 -5.45
CA PRO A 83 10.17 -13.16 -5.22
C PRO A 83 10.32 -11.77 -5.83
N LEU A 84 9.51 -11.38 -6.83
CA LEU A 84 9.78 -10.20 -7.66
C LEU A 84 9.89 -8.90 -6.87
N TYR A 85 8.95 -8.65 -5.97
CA TYR A 85 8.96 -7.44 -5.13
C TYR A 85 10.19 -7.39 -4.23
N HIS A 86 10.46 -8.48 -3.55
CA HIS A 86 11.58 -8.60 -2.60
C HIS A 86 12.94 -8.52 -3.28
N LEU A 87 13.04 -9.06 -4.51
CA LEU A 87 14.22 -8.87 -5.37
C LEU A 87 14.42 -7.39 -5.73
N CYS A 88 13.35 -6.66 -6.05
CA CYS A 88 13.46 -5.21 -6.30
C CYS A 88 13.93 -4.46 -5.05
N VAL A 89 13.40 -4.81 -3.87
CA VAL A 89 13.85 -4.23 -2.59
C VAL A 89 15.33 -4.55 -2.34
N ALA A 90 15.73 -5.81 -2.49
CA ALA A 90 17.12 -6.24 -2.31
C ALA A 90 18.07 -5.52 -3.27
N LEU A 91 17.72 -5.43 -4.56
CA LEU A 91 18.50 -4.72 -5.58
C LEU A 91 18.68 -3.23 -5.26
N VAL A 92 17.61 -2.57 -4.85
CA VAL A 92 17.66 -1.16 -4.44
C VAL A 92 18.51 -0.97 -3.19
N SER A 93 18.53 -1.96 -2.29
CA SER A 93 19.27 -1.92 -1.04
C SER A 93 20.77 -2.25 -1.19
N LEU A 94 21.19 -2.84 -2.33
CA LEU A 94 22.59 -3.22 -2.57
C LEU A 94 23.62 -2.10 -2.33
N PRO A 95 23.40 -0.83 -2.76
CA PRO A 95 24.38 0.22 -2.54
C PRO A 95 24.62 0.57 -1.07
N TRP A 96 23.64 0.30 -0.20
CA TRP A 96 23.71 0.57 1.25
C TRP A 96 24.11 -0.68 2.06
N GLY A 97 24.11 -1.86 1.45
CA GLY A 97 24.41 -3.12 2.12
C GLY A 97 23.37 -3.57 3.17
N HIS A 98 22.27 -2.83 3.35
CA HIS A 98 21.18 -3.17 4.26
C HIS A 98 19.84 -2.67 3.73
N VAL A 99 18.77 -3.35 4.10
CA VAL A 99 17.39 -2.93 3.81
C VAL A 99 16.97 -1.90 4.86
N SER A 100 16.52 -0.73 4.41
CA SER A 100 15.96 0.34 5.25
C SER A 100 14.48 0.52 4.97
N GLU A 101 13.77 1.30 5.80
CA GLU A 101 12.37 1.67 5.56
C GLU A 101 12.21 2.34 4.18
N PHE A 102 13.15 3.22 3.82
CA PHE A 102 13.17 3.87 2.50
C PHE A 102 13.32 2.86 1.36
N THR A 103 14.34 2.01 1.40
CA THR A 103 14.62 1.07 0.31
C THR A 103 13.54 0.00 0.19
N SER A 104 12.90 -0.38 1.29
CA SER A 104 11.80 -1.35 1.29
C SER A 104 10.52 -0.79 0.66
N ARG A 105 10.20 0.49 0.84
CA ARG A 105 9.01 1.15 0.31
C ARG A 105 9.19 1.71 -1.10
N LEU A 106 10.42 1.96 -1.53
CA LEU A 106 10.70 2.58 -2.82
C LEU A 106 10.11 1.84 -4.03
N PRO A 107 10.13 0.50 -4.13
CA PRO A 107 9.49 -0.21 -5.24
C PRO A 107 7.97 0.02 -5.30
N SER A 108 7.28 0.13 -4.16
CA SER A 108 5.84 0.45 -4.10
C SER A 108 5.57 1.86 -4.61
N ALA A 109 6.31 2.87 -4.14
CA ALA A 109 6.16 4.25 -4.57
C ALA A 109 6.40 4.41 -6.08
N LEU A 110 7.48 3.81 -6.60
CA LEU A 110 7.78 3.83 -8.04
C LEU A 110 6.70 3.12 -8.86
N SER A 111 6.12 2.02 -8.34
CA SER A 111 5.02 1.31 -9.01
C SER A 111 3.79 2.20 -9.21
N LEU A 112 3.40 3.02 -8.21
CA LEU A 112 2.32 3.99 -8.38
C LEU A 112 2.66 5.06 -9.41
N VAL A 113 3.87 5.61 -9.39
CA VAL A 113 4.30 6.64 -10.35
C VAL A 113 4.28 6.09 -11.78
N VAL A 114 4.82 4.88 -11.99
CA VAL A 114 4.80 4.20 -13.29
C VAL A 114 3.37 3.92 -13.75
N MET A 115 2.50 3.48 -12.85
CA MET A 115 1.10 3.22 -13.13
C MET A 115 0.36 4.52 -13.52
N CYS A 116 0.60 5.63 -12.82
CA CYS A 116 0.07 6.95 -13.19
C CYS A 116 0.55 7.40 -14.56
N ALA A 117 1.83 7.21 -14.87
CA ALA A 117 2.38 7.51 -16.19
C ALA A 117 1.77 6.63 -17.30
N ALA A 118 1.58 5.34 -17.04
CA ALA A 118 0.94 4.40 -17.97
C ALA A 118 -0.51 4.79 -18.27
N VAL A 119 -1.30 5.08 -17.22
CA VAL A 119 -2.69 5.55 -17.35
C VAL A 119 -2.75 6.88 -18.08
N PHE A 120 -1.87 7.82 -17.76
CA PHE A 120 -1.77 9.10 -18.47
C PHE A 120 -1.52 8.90 -19.97
N LEU A 121 -0.52 8.10 -20.33
CA LEU A 121 -0.17 7.82 -21.75
C LEU A 121 -1.30 7.10 -22.47
N PHE A 122 -1.94 6.15 -21.82
CA PHE A 122 -3.07 5.38 -22.34
C PHE A 122 -4.27 6.29 -22.61
N MET A 123 -4.67 7.11 -21.63
CA MET A 123 -5.81 8.02 -21.75
C MET A 123 -5.54 9.18 -22.70
N ARG A 124 -4.32 9.70 -22.76
CA ARG A 124 -3.96 10.80 -23.66
C ARG A 124 -4.15 10.45 -25.13
N ARG A 125 -3.88 9.19 -25.51
CA ARG A 125 -4.09 8.73 -26.90
C ARG A 125 -5.57 8.61 -27.28
N ARG A 126 -6.46 8.40 -26.30
CA ARG A 126 -7.90 8.12 -26.49
C ARG A 126 -8.81 9.25 -26.05
N SER A 127 -8.25 10.26 -25.43
CA SER A 127 -8.96 11.37 -24.82
C SER A 127 -8.16 12.66 -25.00
N THR A 128 -8.29 13.61 -24.10
CA THR A 128 -7.53 14.86 -24.11
C THR A 128 -6.48 14.87 -22.99
N THR A 129 -5.37 15.59 -23.22
CA THR A 129 -4.30 15.71 -22.20
C THR A 129 -4.82 16.13 -20.82
N PRO A 130 -5.72 17.12 -20.67
CA PRO A 130 -6.24 17.48 -19.34
C PRO A 130 -7.00 16.36 -18.64
N ARG A 131 -7.73 15.51 -19.37
CA ARG A 131 -8.44 14.36 -18.77
C ARG A 131 -7.47 13.27 -18.35
N ALA A 132 -6.45 13.00 -19.16
CA ALA A 132 -5.40 12.06 -18.83
C ALA A 132 -4.62 12.50 -17.57
N MET A 133 -4.29 13.80 -17.50
CA MET A 133 -3.63 14.38 -16.33
C MET A 133 -4.53 14.30 -15.09
N LEU A 134 -5.81 14.64 -15.23
CA LEU A 134 -6.76 14.54 -14.13
C LEU A 134 -6.87 13.10 -13.59
N ALA A 135 -6.94 12.09 -14.45
CA ALA A 135 -6.99 10.70 -14.00
C ALA A 135 -5.76 10.32 -13.17
N ALA A 136 -4.55 10.69 -13.61
CA ALA A 136 -3.33 10.44 -12.87
C ALA A 136 -3.29 11.19 -11.52
N LEU A 137 -3.76 12.44 -11.47
CA LEU A 137 -3.83 13.23 -10.23
C LEU A 137 -4.91 12.70 -9.26
N VAL A 138 -6.04 12.20 -9.77
CA VAL A 138 -7.05 11.49 -8.98
C VAL A 138 -6.48 10.23 -8.36
N MET A 139 -5.66 9.48 -9.11
CA MET A 139 -4.95 8.30 -8.57
C MET A 139 -4.02 8.68 -7.42
N LEU A 140 -3.17 9.69 -7.61
CA LEU A 140 -2.22 10.15 -6.58
C LEU A 140 -2.91 10.68 -5.32
N THR A 141 -4.14 11.17 -5.44
CA THR A 141 -4.95 11.70 -4.33
C THR A 141 -6.04 10.74 -3.86
N SER A 142 -6.01 9.48 -4.28
CA SER A 142 -6.87 8.41 -3.74
C SER A 142 -6.19 7.78 -2.54
N TYR A 143 -6.84 7.78 -1.38
CA TYR A 143 -6.24 7.37 -0.11
C TYR A 143 -5.63 5.97 -0.15
N GLY A 144 -6.35 4.98 -0.69
CA GLY A 144 -5.87 3.59 -0.76
C GLY A 144 -4.61 3.42 -1.62
N LEU A 145 -4.57 4.10 -2.79
CA LEU A 145 -3.39 4.06 -3.66
C LEU A 145 -2.19 4.78 -3.03
N HIS A 146 -2.43 5.94 -2.40
CA HIS A 146 -1.38 6.71 -1.73
C HIS A 146 -0.78 5.93 -0.55
N ARG A 147 -1.62 5.40 0.34
CA ARG A 147 -1.19 4.63 1.49
C ARG A 147 -0.40 3.38 1.10
N GLU A 148 -0.88 2.62 0.12
CA GLU A 148 -0.22 1.41 -0.32
C GLU A 148 1.12 1.70 -1.02
N ALA A 149 1.22 2.84 -1.70
CA ALA A 149 2.47 3.29 -2.33
C ALA A 149 3.52 3.74 -1.32
N THR A 150 3.13 4.16 -0.12
CA THR A 150 4.04 4.56 0.97
C THR A 150 4.33 3.42 1.94
N ALA A 151 3.81 2.21 1.70
CA ALA A 151 4.05 1.02 2.49
C ALA A 151 5.00 0.03 1.78
N CYS A 152 5.67 -0.81 2.57
CA CYS A 152 6.42 -1.96 2.06
C CYS A 152 5.43 -3.08 1.69
N SER A 153 4.92 -3.04 0.44
CA SER A 153 3.86 -3.94 -0.01
C SER A 153 4.05 -4.42 -1.45
N PRO A 154 4.08 -5.73 -1.69
CA PRO A 154 4.07 -6.30 -3.04
C PRO A 154 2.77 -6.01 -3.79
N GLY A 155 1.67 -5.71 -3.06
CA GLY A 155 0.34 -5.42 -3.61
C GLY A 155 0.34 -4.25 -4.58
N MET A 156 1.08 -3.17 -4.29
CA MET A 156 1.16 -2.01 -5.19
C MET A 156 1.83 -2.34 -6.53
N MET A 157 2.92 -3.12 -6.50
CA MET A 157 3.60 -3.58 -7.72
C MET A 157 2.70 -4.52 -8.53
N GLY A 158 2.02 -5.46 -7.86
CA GLY A 158 1.06 -6.34 -8.51
C GLY A 158 -0.09 -5.59 -9.17
N ALA A 159 -0.67 -4.59 -8.49
CA ALA A 159 -1.73 -3.74 -9.04
C ALA A 159 -1.26 -2.94 -10.26
N ALA A 160 -0.03 -2.40 -10.23
CA ALA A 160 0.55 -1.69 -11.37
C ALA A 160 0.72 -2.60 -12.60
N LEU A 161 1.25 -3.80 -12.40
CA LEU A 161 1.45 -4.79 -13.46
C LEU A 161 0.12 -5.33 -14.00
N ALA A 162 -0.84 -5.67 -13.13
CA ALA A 162 -2.17 -6.13 -13.52
C ALA A 162 -2.94 -5.03 -14.29
N THR A 163 -2.88 -3.78 -13.80
CA THR A 163 -3.47 -2.65 -14.53
C THR A 163 -2.80 -2.48 -15.89
N GLY A 164 -1.48 -2.53 -15.96
CA GLY A 164 -0.73 -2.49 -17.22
C GLY A 164 -1.19 -3.57 -18.20
N ALA A 165 -1.38 -4.81 -17.73
CA ALA A 165 -1.91 -5.91 -18.54
C ALA A 165 -3.32 -5.60 -19.07
N MET A 166 -4.22 -5.09 -18.21
CA MET A 166 -5.60 -4.72 -18.62
C MET A 166 -5.60 -3.62 -19.69
N LEU A 167 -4.77 -2.59 -19.55
CA LEU A 167 -4.64 -1.52 -20.55
C LEU A 167 -4.06 -2.04 -21.87
N LEU A 168 -3.13 -2.98 -21.82
CA LEU A 168 -2.55 -3.62 -23.01
C LEU A 168 -3.54 -4.57 -23.70
N LEU A 169 -4.38 -5.29 -22.95
CA LEU A 169 -5.46 -6.11 -23.50
C LEU A 169 -6.52 -5.22 -24.19
N TYR A 170 -6.85 -4.08 -23.58
CA TYR A 170 -7.73 -3.10 -24.24
C TYR A 170 -7.13 -2.59 -25.57
N ARG A 171 -5.83 -2.27 -25.58
CA ARG A 171 -5.14 -1.89 -26.82
C ARG A 171 -5.15 -3.02 -27.85
N TRP A 172 -4.92 -4.24 -27.44
CA TRP A 172 -5.00 -5.40 -28.33
C TRP A 172 -6.39 -5.57 -28.97
N HIS A 173 -7.45 -5.23 -28.23
CA HIS A 173 -8.81 -5.16 -28.79
C HIS A 173 -8.91 -4.07 -29.87
N GLU A 174 -8.39 -2.88 -29.65
CA GLU A 174 -8.36 -1.81 -30.66
C GLU A 174 -7.58 -2.21 -31.92
N ASP A 175 -6.54 -2.99 -31.78
CA ASP A 175 -5.73 -3.54 -32.90
C ASP A 175 -6.42 -4.75 -33.58
N GLY A 176 -7.70 -5.01 -33.28
CA GLY A 176 -8.52 -6.09 -33.86
C GLY A 176 -8.17 -7.47 -33.34
N MET A 177 -7.58 -7.58 -32.16
CA MET A 177 -7.20 -8.85 -31.49
C MET A 177 -6.33 -9.77 -32.38
N ARG A 178 -5.45 -9.19 -33.20
CA ARG A 178 -4.54 -9.92 -34.07
C ARG A 178 -3.35 -10.46 -33.26
N GLY A 179 -2.95 -11.72 -33.52
CA GLY A 179 -1.84 -12.36 -32.82
C GLY A 179 -2.10 -12.55 -31.32
N LEU A 180 -1.03 -12.74 -30.56
CA LEU A 180 -1.01 -12.82 -29.09
C LEU A 180 -0.52 -11.51 -28.49
N PRO A 181 -1.16 -11.00 -27.42
CA PRO A 181 -0.74 -9.77 -26.75
C PRO A 181 0.47 -10.00 -25.84
N LEU A 182 1.66 -10.26 -26.40
CA LEU A 182 2.87 -10.64 -25.67
C LEU A 182 3.23 -9.69 -24.52
N ALA A 183 3.07 -8.38 -24.74
CA ALA A 183 3.34 -7.39 -23.68
C ALA A 183 2.37 -7.52 -22.49
N ALA A 184 1.08 -7.80 -22.76
CA ALA A 184 0.13 -8.08 -21.70
C ALA A 184 0.46 -9.39 -20.99
N THR A 185 0.82 -10.43 -21.73
CA THR A 185 1.25 -11.73 -21.19
C THR A 185 2.48 -11.59 -20.29
N LEU A 186 3.45 -10.79 -20.67
CA LEU A 186 4.61 -10.48 -19.82
C LEU A 186 4.21 -9.76 -18.53
N CYS A 187 3.36 -8.74 -18.62
CA CYS A 187 2.85 -8.08 -17.41
C CYS A 187 2.09 -9.04 -16.49
N MET A 188 1.29 -9.96 -17.07
CA MET A 188 0.60 -11.00 -16.30
C MET A 188 1.57 -11.96 -15.60
N ALA A 189 2.63 -12.41 -16.29
CA ALA A 189 3.66 -13.27 -15.71
C ALA A 189 4.38 -12.57 -14.54
N LEU A 190 4.76 -11.31 -14.71
CA LEU A 190 5.36 -10.49 -13.66
C LEU A 190 4.39 -10.24 -12.49
N THR A 191 3.08 -10.08 -12.76
CA THR A 191 2.07 -10.02 -11.69
C THR A 191 2.09 -11.30 -10.86
N GLY A 192 2.17 -12.46 -11.50
CA GLY A 192 2.27 -13.76 -10.81
C GLY A 192 3.52 -13.90 -9.95
N LEU A 193 4.65 -13.35 -10.40
CA LEU A 193 5.89 -13.31 -9.63
C LEU A 193 5.91 -12.25 -8.52
N ALA A 194 5.04 -11.23 -8.60
CA ALA A 194 4.94 -10.20 -7.56
C ALA A 194 3.96 -10.58 -6.45
N THR A 195 2.82 -11.20 -6.80
CA THR A 195 1.69 -11.36 -5.87
C THR A 195 1.02 -12.74 -5.90
N GLY A 196 1.48 -13.62 -6.78
CA GLY A 196 1.00 -14.99 -6.85
C GLY A 196 0.18 -15.35 -8.09
N PRO A 197 -0.02 -16.64 -8.33
CA PRO A 197 -0.54 -17.14 -9.60
C PRO A 197 -2.01 -16.77 -9.85
N LEU A 198 -2.81 -16.57 -8.79
CA LEU A 198 -4.23 -16.22 -8.92
C LEU A 198 -4.41 -14.85 -9.60
N MET A 199 -3.51 -13.91 -9.34
CA MET A 199 -3.58 -12.56 -9.90
C MET A 199 -3.26 -12.51 -11.40
N VAL A 200 -2.68 -13.55 -11.97
CA VAL A 200 -2.47 -13.69 -13.43
C VAL A 200 -3.80 -13.78 -14.19
N ILE A 201 -4.83 -14.35 -13.56
CA ILE A 201 -6.16 -14.55 -14.17
C ILE A 201 -6.97 -13.25 -14.19
N LEU A 202 -6.69 -12.32 -13.29
CA LEU A 202 -7.47 -11.10 -13.08
C LEU A 202 -7.60 -10.22 -14.35
N PRO A 203 -6.50 -9.86 -15.07
CA PRO A 203 -6.60 -9.02 -16.25
C PRO A 203 -7.44 -9.60 -17.39
N PRO A 204 -7.25 -10.86 -17.81
CA PRO A 204 -8.07 -11.45 -18.88
C PRO A 204 -9.53 -11.66 -18.46
N ALA A 205 -9.80 -11.98 -17.18
CA ALA A 205 -11.17 -12.10 -16.68
C ALA A 205 -11.93 -10.77 -16.81
N VAL A 206 -11.36 -9.68 -16.32
CA VAL A 206 -11.94 -8.33 -16.43
C VAL A 206 -12.15 -7.94 -17.89
N PHE A 207 -11.18 -8.22 -18.75
CA PHE A 207 -11.27 -7.96 -20.18
C PHE A 207 -12.42 -8.73 -20.86
N CYS A 208 -12.56 -10.03 -20.58
CA CYS A 208 -13.66 -10.86 -21.11
C CYS A 208 -15.02 -10.38 -20.58
N ILE A 209 -15.13 -10.01 -19.30
CA ILE A 209 -16.37 -9.44 -18.74
C ILE A 209 -16.77 -8.17 -19.50
N TRP A 210 -15.80 -7.29 -19.80
CA TRP A 210 -16.09 -6.07 -20.57
C TRP A 210 -16.60 -6.38 -21.98
N LEU A 211 -16.02 -7.34 -22.70
CA LEU A 211 -16.50 -7.75 -24.04
C LEU A 211 -17.92 -8.30 -23.97
N LEU A 212 -18.21 -9.16 -22.96
CA LEU A 212 -19.57 -9.68 -22.73
C LEU A 212 -20.59 -8.57 -22.49
N VAL A 213 -20.26 -7.59 -21.66
CA VAL A 213 -21.12 -6.45 -21.36
C VAL A 213 -21.41 -5.62 -22.62
N ARG A 214 -20.44 -5.51 -23.51
CA ARG A 214 -20.64 -4.82 -24.80
C ARG A 214 -21.43 -5.64 -25.83
N GLY A 215 -21.64 -6.92 -25.56
CA GLY A 215 -22.30 -7.83 -26.51
C GLY A 215 -21.40 -8.23 -27.68
N GLU A 216 -20.09 -8.13 -27.51
CA GLU A 216 -19.10 -8.54 -28.51
C GLU A 216 -18.84 -10.07 -28.41
N SER A 217 -18.40 -10.69 -29.51
CA SER A 217 -18.08 -12.12 -29.51
C SER A 217 -16.84 -12.40 -28.66
N VAL A 218 -17.01 -13.19 -27.60
CA VAL A 218 -15.94 -13.53 -26.67
C VAL A 218 -15.15 -14.78 -27.04
N LYS A 219 -15.64 -15.62 -27.98
CA LYS A 219 -15.02 -16.94 -28.27
C LYS A 219 -13.52 -16.84 -28.56
N ASN A 220 -13.13 -16.01 -29.54
CA ASN A 220 -11.72 -15.84 -29.90
C ASN A 220 -10.91 -15.11 -28.82
N ALA A 221 -11.51 -14.13 -28.15
CA ALA A 221 -10.89 -13.41 -27.05
C ALA A 221 -10.62 -14.33 -25.87
N THR A 222 -11.58 -15.15 -25.47
CA THR A 222 -11.45 -16.11 -24.36
C THR A 222 -10.39 -17.16 -24.67
N ALA A 223 -10.41 -17.77 -25.86
CA ALA A 223 -9.42 -18.78 -26.24
C ALA A 223 -7.98 -18.21 -26.19
N LYS A 224 -7.77 -17.03 -26.77
CA LYS A 224 -6.45 -16.37 -26.73
C LYS A 224 -6.07 -15.89 -25.32
N SER A 225 -7.03 -15.42 -24.54
CA SER A 225 -6.80 -15.02 -23.14
C SER A 225 -6.41 -16.22 -22.27
N VAL A 226 -7.06 -17.37 -22.45
CA VAL A 226 -6.69 -18.62 -21.76
C VAL A 226 -5.27 -19.04 -22.14
N LEU A 227 -4.93 -19.00 -23.44
CA LEU A 227 -3.59 -19.31 -23.90
C LEU A 227 -2.54 -18.36 -23.31
N CYS A 228 -2.81 -17.05 -23.31
CA CYS A 228 -1.90 -16.05 -22.71
C CYS A 228 -1.75 -16.26 -21.20
N THR A 229 -2.84 -16.62 -20.51
CA THR A 229 -2.80 -16.93 -19.08
C THR A 229 -1.94 -18.18 -18.82
N ALA A 230 -2.11 -19.23 -19.62
CA ALA A 230 -1.29 -20.44 -19.50
C ALA A 230 0.20 -20.15 -19.72
N ILE A 231 0.54 -19.35 -20.76
CA ILE A 231 1.93 -18.92 -21.01
C ILE A 231 2.45 -18.05 -19.85
N ALA A 232 1.64 -17.13 -19.35
CA ALA A 232 2.02 -16.23 -18.26
C ALA A 232 2.26 -16.99 -16.94
N LEU A 233 1.55 -18.08 -16.71
CA LEU A 233 1.72 -18.91 -15.51
C LEU A 233 3.00 -19.75 -15.52
N ILE A 234 3.66 -19.96 -16.68
CA ILE A 234 4.86 -20.81 -16.77
C ILE A 234 5.95 -20.31 -15.83
N VAL A 235 6.26 -19.01 -15.86
CA VAL A 235 7.37 -18.45 -15.07
C VAL A 235 7.09 -18.49 -13.55
N PRO A 236 5.94 -18.04 -13.04
CA PRO A 236 5.59 -18.25 -11.63
C PRO A 236 5.58 -19.73 -11.24
N ALA A 237 4.98 -20.60 -12.07
CA ALA A 237 4.92 -22.03 -11.79
C ALA A 237 6.30 -22.69 -11.68
N MET A 238 7.27 -22.27 -12.50
CA MET A 238 8.67 -22.75 -12.40
C MET A 238 9.29 -22.38 -11.06
N TRP A 239 9.06 -21.15 -10.57
CA TRP A 239 9.55 -20.74 -9.26
C TRP A 239 8.90 -21.54 -8.12
N TYR A 240 7.59 -21.72 -8.15
CA TYR A 240 6.87 -22.53 -7.14
C TYR A 240 7.29 -24.01 -7.19
N ALA A 241 7.51 -24.56 -8.38
CA ALA A 241 8.00 -25.93 -8.54
C ALA A 241 9.41 -26.10 -7.96
N ALA A 242 10.30 -25.12 -8.18
CA ALA A 242 11.63 -25.12 -7.59
C ALA A 242 11.56 -25.05 -6.06
N ALA A 243 10.74 -24.16 -5.49
CA ALA A 243 10.55 -24.04 -4.05
C ALA A 243 9.97 -25.33 -3.44
N PHE A 244 8.99 -25.95 -4.09
CA PHE A 244 8.42 -27.24 -3.68
C PHE A 244 9.44 -28.38 -3.74
N ALA A 245 10.29 -28.42 -4.76
CA ALA A 245 11.32 -29.46 -4.90
C ALA A 245 12.35 -29.40 -3.78
N HIS A 246 12.61 -28.21 -3.21
CA HIS A 246 13.56 -28.04 -2.11
C HIS A 246 12.98 -28.36 -0.72
N THR A 247 11.67 -28.20 -0.51
CA THR A 247 11.04 -28.28 0.82
C THR A 247 9.98 -29.37 0.94
N GLY A 248 9.52 -29.93 -0.17
CA GLY A 248 8.49 -30.96 -0.15
C GLY A 248 7.11 -30.49 0.33
N GLY A 249 6.40 -31.34 1.09
CA GLY A 249 5.01 -31.11 1.51
C GLY A 249 4.76 -29.89 2.39
N ASP A 250 5.76 -29.41 3.12
CA ASP A 250 5.63 -28.25 4.01
C ASP A 250 5.44 -26.95 3.22
N PHE A 251 6.06 -26.82 2.05
CA PHE A 251 5.84 -25.68 1.17
C PHE A 251 4.39 -25.62 0.65
N GLY A 252 3.79 -26.76 0.37
CA GLY A 252 2.39 -26.81 -0.06
C GLY A 252 1.43 -26.22 0.98
N ARG A 253 1.67 -26.46 2.26
CA ARG A 253 0.88 -25.87 3.37
C ARG A 253 1.09 -24.37 3.45
N LEU A 254 2.33 -23.91 3.34
CA LEU A 254 2.68 -22.47 3.34
C LEU A 254 2.06 -21.75 2.12
N PHE A 255 2.11 -22.36 0.95
CA PHE A 255 1.49 -21.83 -0.26
C PHE A 255 -0.02 -21.63 -0.09
N ILE A 256 -0.72 -22.62 0.45
CA ILE A 256 -2.15 -22.54 0.71
C ILE A 256 -2.45 -21.48 1.76
N ALA A 257 -1.68 -21.42 2.85
CA ALA A 257 -1.85 -20.44 3.91
C ALA A 257 -1.63 -19.01 3.40
N TYR A 258 -0.61 -18.79 2.59
CA TYR A 258 -0.27 -17.47 2.06
C TYR A 258 -1.28 -16.97 1.02
N HIS A 259 -1.66 -17.82 0.04
CA HIS A 259 -2.51 -17.37 -1.08
C HIS A 259 -4.01 -17.48 -0.84
N TYR A 260 -4.43 -18.38 0.02
CA TYR A 260 -5.85 -18.67 0.22
C TYR A 260 -6.32 -18.46 1.67
N GLY A 261 -5.43 -18.09 2.57
CA GLY A 261 -5.69 -17.87 4.00
C GLY A 261 -6.17 -19.16 4.70
N SER A 262 -7.37 -19.60 4.38
CA SER A 262 -7.95 -20.86 4.88
C SER A 262 -8.77 -21.51 3.79
N LEU A 263 -8.45 -22.76 3.45
CA LEU A 263 -9.27 -23.59 2.55
C LEU A 263 -10.73 -23.76 3.05
N LYS A 264 -10.96 -23.63 4.35
CA LYS A 264 -12.32 -23.70 4.92
C LYS A 264 -13.25 -22.64 4.34
N GLY A 265 -12.79 -21.42 4.05
CA GLY A 265 -13.60 -20.37 3.45
C GLY A 265 -14.06 -20.71 2.02
N ILE A 266 -13.23 -21.40 1.24
CA ILE A 266 -13.56 -21.81 -0.14
C ILE A 266 -14.49 -23.02 -0.15
N THR A 267 -14.26 -24.00 0.72
CA THR A 267 -15.03 -25.25 0.75
C THR A 267 -16.42 -25.11 1.35
N THR A 268 -16.64 -24.16 2.25
CA THR A 268 -17.94 -23.93 2.89
C THR A 268 -18.84 -22.99 2.10
N LEU A 269 -18.36 -22.36 1.00
CA LEU A 269 -19.10 -21.34 0.23
C LEU A 269 -19.75 -20.27 1.15
N ASN A 270 -19.20 -20.05 2.33
CA ASN A 270 -19.69 -19.03 3.25
C ASN A 270 -19.26 -17.65 2.73
N LEU A 271 -19.92 -17.22 1.63
CA LEU A 271 -19.80 -15.87 1.06
C LEU A 271 -20.15 -14.78 2.10
N PHE A 272 -20.84 -15.16 3.16
CA PHE A 272 -21.28 -14.25 4.23
C PHE A 272 -20.35 -14.22 5.46
N ASP A 273 -19.46 -15.18 5.60
CA ASP A 273 -18.48 -15.22 6.72
C ASP A 273 -17.28 -14.29 6.50
N HIS A 274 -17.12 -13.81 5.26
CA HIS A 274 -16.17 -12.75 4.97
C HIS A 274 -16.81 -11.40 5.24
N ASN A 275 -16.06 -10.54 5.90
CA ASN A 275 -16.47 -9.19 6.29
C ASN A 275 -16.75 -8.31 5.05
N LEU A 276 -17.83 -8.63 4.31
CA LEU A 276 -18.26 -7.92 3.12
C LEU A 276 -18.41 -6.42 3.39
N ALA A 277 -18.98 -6.08 4.55
CA ALA A 277 -19.11 -4.68 4.97
C ALA A 277 -17.74 -4.03 5.16
N GLY A 278 -16.76 -4.74 5.73
CA GLY A 278 -15.38 -4.27 5.86
C GLY A 278 -14.70 -4.04 4.52
N ASN A 279 -14.85 -4.97 3.57
CA ASN A 279 -14.29 -4.82 2.22
C ASN A 279 -14.94 -3.67 1.45
N MET A 280 -16.26 -3.47 1.58
CA MET A 280 -16.94 -2.31 1.01
C MET A 280 -16.49 -1.00 1.65
N ALA A 281 -16.34 -0.97 2.97
CA ALA A 281 -15.83 0.19 3.69
C ALA A 281 -14.38 0.50 3.28
N TYR A 282 -13.53 -0.52 3.14
CA TYR A 282 -12.16 -0.37 2.65
C TYR A 282 -12.11 0.15 1.20
N ALA A 283 -12.97 -0.38 0.31
CA ALA A 283 -13.08 0.12 -1.06
C ALA A 283 -13.53 1.59 -1.09
N ALA A 284 -14.52 1.93 -0.25
CA ALA A 284 -15.07 3.28 -0.17
C ALA A 284 -14.07 4.28 0.42
N THR A 285 -13.43 3.93 1.52
CA THR A 285 -12.41 4.76 2.18
C THR A 285 -11.14 4.87 1.33
N GLY A 286 -10.74 3.79 0.67
CA GLY A 286 -9.58 3.78 -0.22
C GLY A 286 -9.75 4.68 -1.44
N PHE A 287 -10.98 4.91 -1.93
CA PHE A 287 -11.25 5.88 -3.00
C PHE A 287 -11.62 7.27 -2.48
N ALA A 288 -11.55 7.52 -1.17
CA ALA A 288 -11.74 8.86 -0.64
C ALA A 288 -10.63 9.81 -1.15
N PRO A 289 -10.93 11.10 -1.37
CA PRO A 289 -12.23 11.75 -1.22
C PRO A 289 -13.14 11.67 -2.47
N TRP A 290 -12.68 11.03 -3.54
CA TRP A 290 -13.35 11.04 -4.84
C TRP A 290 -14.71 10.33 -4.84
N LEU A 291 -14.90 9.34 -3.96
CA LEU A 291 -16.22 8.72 -3.78
C LEU A 291 -17.23 9.73 -3.26
N ILE A 292 -16.83 10.59 -2.33
CA ILE A 292 -17.65 11.67 -1.80
C ILE A 292 -18.02 12.64 -2.92
N PHE A 293 -17.06 13.00 -3.78
CA PHE A 293 -17.32 13.81 -4.97
C PHE A 293 -18.40 13.20 -5.87
N ILE A 294 -18.28 11.89 -6.18
CA ILE A 294 -19.28 11.20 -7.01
C ILE A 294 -20.65 11.25 -6.32
N ALA A 295 -20.73 10.94 -5.03
CA ALA A 295 -21.97 10.98 -4.26
C ALA A 295 -22.64 12.37 -4.29
N PHE A 296 -21.90 13.44 -4.04
CA PHE A 296 -22.42 14.80 -4.10
C PHE A 296 -22.92 15.18 -5.50
N THR A 297 -22.20 14.78 -6.55
CA THR A 297 -22.63 15.08 -7.91
C THR A 297 -23.87 14.29 -8.31
N LEU A 298 -24.05 13.08 -7.77
CA LEU A 298 -25.27 12.29 -7.97
C LEU A 298 -26.49 12.92 -7.30
N LEU A 299 -26.35 13.54 -6.13
CA LEU A 299 -27.42 14.28 -5.46
C LEU A 299 -27.97 15.42 -6.31
N ALA A 300 -27.13 16.07 -7.12
CA ALA A 300 -27.53 17.12 -8.05
C ALA A 300 -28.38 16.60 -9.24
N ARG A 301 -28.61 15.28 -9.33
CA ARG A 301 -29.41 14.60 -10.37
C ARG A 301 -29.06 15.02 -11.80
N PRO A 302 -27.75 14.97 -12.20
CA PRO A 302 -27.29 15.46 -13.50
C PRO A 302 -27.91 14.72 -14.68
N TRP A 303 -28.42 13.50 -14.48
CA TRP A 303 -29.15 12.74 -15.50
C TRP A 303 -30.49 13.39 -15.89
N LYS A 304 -31.21 14.03 -14.96
CA LYS A 304 -32.49 14.69 -15.28
C LYS A 304 -32.31 15.83 -16.28
N SER A 305 -31.33 16.70 -16.04
CA SER A 305 -31.02 17.80 -16.95
C SER A 305 -30.34 17.33 -18.26
N ALA A 306 -29.80 16.12 -18.28
CA ALA A 306 -29.30 15.47 -19.48
C ALA A 306 -30.39 14.74 -20.29
N GLY A 307 -31.65 14.73 -19.83
CA GLY A 307 -32.74 13.97 -20.44
C GLY A 307 -32.60 12.46 -20.32
N ILE A 308 -31.76 11.98 -19.41
CA ILE A 308 -31.52 10.55 -19.19
C ILE A 308 -32.60 10.01 -18.24
N ARG A 309 -33.36 9.01 -18.70
CA ARG A 309 -34.31 8.27 -17.85
C ARG A 309 -33.58 7.09 -17.23
N LEU A 310 -33.55 7.03 -15.91
CA LEU A 310 -33.02 5.89 -15.17
C LEU A 310 -34.09 4.79 -15.13
N THR A 311 -33.95 3.80 -15.99
CA THR A 311 -34.71 2.55 -15.96
C THR A 311 -33.84 1.43 -15.37
N PRO A 312 -34.37 0.31 -14.88
CA PRO A 312 -33.56 -0.83 -14.45
C PRO A 312 -32.58 -1.34 -15.52
N ALA A 313 -32.96 -1.19 -16.80
CA ALA A 313 -32.10 -1.56 -17.93
C ALA A 313 -31.01 -0.49 -18.27
N PHE A 314 -31.10 0.72 -17.70
CA PHE A 314 -30.20 1.83 -18.05
C PHE A 314 -28.71 1.48 -17.90
N PRO A 315 -28.23 0.86 -16.79
CA PRO A 315 -26.81 0.55 -16.65
C PRO A 315 -26.29 -0.35 -17.77
N ALA A 316 -27.01 -1.41 -18.11
CA ALA A 316 -26.62 -2.32 -19.17
C ALA A 316 -26.66 -1.67 -20.55
N GLN A 317 -27.71 -0.91 -20.84
CA GLN A 317 -27.83 -0.15 -22.09
C GLN A 317 -26.73 0.89 -22.25
N TRP A 318 -26.45 1.64 -21.18
CA TRP A 318 -25.39 2.65 -21.17
C TRP A 318 -24.01 2.01 -21.39
N LEU A 319 -23.69 0.92 -20.72
CA LEU A 319 -22.42 0.22 -20.89
C LEU A 319 -22.19 -0.28 -22.31
N ARG A 320 -23.25 -0.68 -23.02
CA ARG A 320 -23.19 -1.11 -24.43
C ARG A 320 -22.99 0.07 -25.39
N THR A 321 -23.66 1.19 -25.16
CA THR A 321 -23.70 2.33 -26.07
C THR A 321 -22.69 3.43 -25.76
N ALA A 322 -22.15 3.47 -24.54
CA ALA A 322 -21.15 4.45 -24.13
C ALA A 322 -19.85 4.32 -24.95
N ARG A 323 -19.07 5.41 -24.92
CA ARG A 323 -17.72 5.38 -25.51
C ARG A 323 -16.91 4.21 -24.93
N PRO A 324 -16.18 3.43 -25.75
CA PRO A 324 -15.50 2.22 -25.31
C PRO A 324 -14.63 2.41 -24.07
N LEU A 325 -13.87 3.51 -23.99
CA LEU A 325 -13.04 3.83 -22.84
C LEU A 325 -13.83 4.03 -21.54
N ALA A 326 -14.98 4.71 -21.60
CA ALA A 326 -15.83 4.95 -20.43
C ALA A 326 -16.53 3.65 -19.97
N SER A 327 -17.01 2.86 -20.95
CA SER A 327 -17.57 1.53 -20.69
C SER A 327 -16.54 0.61 -20.07
N PHE A 328 -15.31 0.57 -20.60
CA PHE A 328 -14.22 -0.25 -20.06
C PHE A 328 -13.87 0.16 -18.62
N SER A 329 -13.67 1.46 -18.36
CA SER A 329 -13.34 1.94 -17.02
C SER A 329 -14.42 1.59 -15.99
N ALA A 330 -15.70 1.78 -16.35
CA ALA A 330 -16.82 1.46 -15.47
C ALA A 330 -16.97 -0.06 -15.23
N THR A 331 -16.90 -0.86 -16.32
CA THR A 331 -17.01 -2.33 -16.21
C THR A 331 -15.84 -2.93 -15.44
N ALA A 332 -14.61 -2.46 -15.72
CA ALA A 332 -13.43 -2.94 -15.00
C ALA A 332 -13.52 -2.60 -13.51
N ALA A 333 -13.90 -1.38 -13.14
CA ALA A 333 -14.08 -1.01 -11.74
C ALA A 333 -15.15 -1.88 -11.05
N ALA A 334 -16.31 -2.09 -11.67
CA ALA A 334 -17.37 -2.91 -11.13
C ALA A 334 -16.97 -4.40 -11.01
N ALA A 335 -16.33 -4.96 -12.04
CA ALA A 335 -15.86 -6.34 -12.03
C ALA A 335 -14.81 -6.57 -10.94
N LEU A 336 -13.83 -5.65 -10.79
CA LEU A 336 -12.79 -5.73 -9.78
C LEU A 336 -13.36 -5.61 -8.36
N LEU A 337 -14.36 -4.76 -8.16
CA LEU A 337 -15.07 -4.65 -6.89
C LEU A 337 -15.78 -5.97 -6.55
N VAL A 338 -16.47 -6.59 -7.52
CA VAL A 338 -17.12 -7.89 -7.32
C VAL A 338 -16.09 -8.99 -7.06
N ILE A 339 -14.99 -9.02 -7.81
CA ILE A 339 -13.91 -10.00 -7.62
C ILE A 339 -13.26 -9.86 -6.23
N SER A 340 -13.15 -8.66 -5.69
CA SER A 340 -12.59 -8.45 -4.34
C SER A 340 -13.43 -9.08 -3.22
N TRP A 341 -14.66 -9.48 -3.50
CA TRP A 341 -15.52 -10.21 -2.55
C TRP A 341 -15.28 -11.71 -2.52
N LEU A 342 -14.55 -12.23 -3.52
CA LEU A 342 -14.16 -13.63 -3.49
C LEU A 342 -13.18 -13.87 -2.33
N PRO A 343 -13.27 -15.04 -1.65
CA PRO A 343 -12.38 -15.38 -0.55
C PRO A 343 -10.95 -15.68 -1.06
N THR A 344 -10.18 -14.64 -1.25
CA THR A 344 -8.77 -14.73 -1.66
C THR A 344 -7.92 -13.99 -0.64
N GLY A 345 -6.73 -14.48 -0.35
CA GLY A 345 -5.79 -13.81 0.55
C GLY A 345 -5.31 -12.42 0.06
N HIS A 346 -5.58 -12.08 -1.21
CA HIS A 346 -5.07 -10.87 -1.89
C HIS A 346 -6.20 -10.01 -2.50
N HIS A 347 -7.32 -9.87 -1.79
CA HIS A 347 -8.45 -9.04 -2.24
C HIS A 347 -8.10 -7.54 -2.37
N ASP A 348 -7.13 -7.06 -1.63
CA ASP A 348 -6.56 -5.71 -1.67
C ASP A 348 -6.07 -5.31 -3.07
N ILE A 349 -5.39 -6.20 -3.81
CA ILE A 349 -4.88 -5.93 -5.15
C ILE A 349 -6.03 -5.64 -6.13
N SER A 350 -7.12 -6.40 -6.05
CA SER A 350 -8.31 -6.15 -6.86
C SER A 350 -8.90 -4.78 -6.58
N LEU A 351 -8.90 -4.35 -5.30
CA LEU A 351 -9.38 -3.02 -4.89
C LEU A 351 -8.45 -1.90 -5.35
N LEU A 352 -7.14 -2.09 -5.30
CA LEU A 352 -6.18 -1.11 -5.84
C LEU A 352 -6.38 -0.92 -7.34
N CYS A 353 -6.51 -1.99 -8.11
CA CYS A 353 -6.86 -1.91 -9.54
C CYS A 353 -8.22 -1.22 -9.76
N CYS A 354 -9.23 -1.51 -8.92
CA CYS A 354 -10.54 -0.86 -8.97
C CYS A 354 -10.41 0.66 -8.82
N HIS A 355 -9.61 1.16 -7.87
CA HIS A 355 -9.39 2.59 -7.68
C HIS A 355 -8.75 3.26 -8.90
N VAL A 356 -7.89 2.56 -9.65
CA VAL A 356 -7.33 3.07 -10.91
C VAL A 356 -8.42 3.29 -11.96
N PHE A 357 -9.28 2.28 -12.20
CA PHE A 357 -10.35 2.40 -13.18
C PHE A 357 -11.45 3.37 -12.73
N LEU A 358 -11.73 3.49 -11.44
CA LEU A 358 -12.57 4.54 -10.88
C LEU A 358 -11.97 5.93 -11.12
N SER A 359 -10.65 6.08 -11.00
CA SER A 359 -9.97 7.36 -11.29
C SER A 359 -10.08 7.76 -12.77
N MET A 360 -9.90 6.78 -13.68
CA MET A 360 -10.12 6.99 -15.11
C MET A 360 -11.58 7.40 -15.40
N PHE A 361 -12.53 6.69 -14.81
CA PHE A 361 -13.97 6.98 -14.95
C PHE A 361 -14.30 8.35 -14.37
N THR A 362 -13.80 8.70 -13.18
CA THR A 362 -14.02 10.01 -12.54
C THR A 362 -13.52 11.16 -13.41
N ALA A 363 -12.35 11.03 -14.03
CA ALA A 363 -11.83 12.04 -14.95
C ALA A 363 -12.72 12.23 -16.19
N LEU A 364 -13.26 11.15 -16.75
CA LEU A 364 -14.19 11.20 -17.87
C LEU A 364 -15.55 11.77 -17.45
N TYR A 365 -16.03 11.39 -16.28
CA TYR A 365 -17.28 11.86 -15.70
C TYR A 365 -17.22 13.36 -15.38
N LEU A 366 -16.15 13.82 -14.75
CA LEU A 366 -15.94 15.24 -14.47
C LEU A 366 -15.93 16.08 -15.77
N ALA A 367 -15.27 15.57 -16.81
CA ALA A 367 -15.24 16.23 -18.11
C ALA A 367 -16.62 16.24 -18.80
N TRP A 368 -17.44 15.22 -18.59
CA TRP A 368 -18.84 15.21 -19.05
C TRP A 368 -19.69 16.21 -18.28
N LEU A 369 -19.57 16.20 -16.94
CA LEU A 369 -20.29 17.07 -16.04
C LEU A 369 -20.02 18.56 -16.35
N SER A 370 -18.74 18.91 -16.55
CA SER A 370 -18.32 20.28 -16.84
C SER A 370 -18.91 20.87 -18.14
N ARG A 371 -19.25 20.03 -19.10
CA ARG A 371 -19.85 20.46 -20.36
C ARG A 371 -21.35 20.72 -20.25
N ARG A 372 -22.04 20.03 -19.32
CA ARG A 372 -23.51 20.07 -19.21
C ARG A 372 -24.04 20.93 -18.07
N HIS A 373 -23.32 20.96 -16.95
CA HIS A 373 -23.84 21.50 -15.69
C HIS A 373 -23.10 22.74 -15.19
N ARG A 374 -22.33 23.42 -16.02
CA ARG A 374 -21.52 24.54 -15.57
C ARG A 374 -20.85 24.18 -14.19
N SER A 375 -20.13 25.03 -13.60
CA SER A 375 -19.27 24.72 -12.45
C SER A 375 -19.98 24.33 -11.11
N SER A 376 -21.32 24.29 -11.02
CA SER A 376 -22.02 24.20 -9.73
C SER A 376 -21.70 22.93 -8.91
N ALA A 377 -21.75 21.74 -9.54
CA ALA A 377 -21.45 20.50 -8.82
C ALA A 377 -19.96 20.42 -8.39
N VAL A 378 -19.06 20.91 -9.24
CA VAL A 378 -17.64 21.01 -8.92
C VAL A 378 -17.40 22.04 -7.82
N ALA A 379 -18.15 23.14 -7.81
CA ALA A 379 -18.08 24.17 -6.78
C ALA A 379 -18.52 23.65 -5.41
N VAL A 380 -19.57 22.81 -5.34
CA VAL A 380 -20.01 22.19 -4.08
C VAL A 380 -18.91 21.27 -3.54
N PHE A 381 -18.30 20.43 -4.38
CA PHE A 381 -17.20 19.57 -3.96
C PHE A 381 -15.97 20.38 -3.55
N ALA A 382 -15.63 21.44 -4.30
CA ALA A 382 -14.53 22.34 -3.94
C ALA A 382 -14.79 23.03 -2.58
N ALA A 383 -16.04 23.45 -2.30
CA ALA A 383 -16.41 24.02 -1.01
C ALA A 383 -16.23 22.99 0.14
N PHE A 384 -16.70 21.76 -0.09
CA PHE A 384 -16.48 20.66 0.86
C PHE A 384 -14.99 20.39 1.11
N THR A 385 -14.19 20.36 0.05
CA THR A 385 -12.74 20.13 0.17
C THR A 385 -12.04 21.29 0.86
N ALA A 386 -12.45 22.54 0.56
CA ALA A 386 -11.93 23.73 1.25
C ALA A 386 -12.22 23.65 2.76
N LEU A 387 -13.46 23.31 3.13
CA LEU A 387 -13.84 23.09 4.51
C LEU A 387 -13.04 21.95 5.17
N ALA A 388 -12.84 20.84 4.45
CA ALA A 388 -12.04 19.71 4.95
C ALA A 388 -10.59 20.10 5.24
N GLY A 389 -9.95 20.92 4.40
CA GLY A 389 -8.60 21.44 4.64
C GLY A 389 -8.54 22.35 5.87
N ILE A 390 -9.53 23.22 6.05
CA ILE A 390 -9.63 24.09 7.23
C ILE A 390 -9.83 23.23 8.49
N LEU A 391 -10.80 22.30 8.45
CA LEU A 391 -11.11 21.42 9.58
C LEU A 391 -9.94 20.51 9.95
N PHE A 392 -9.15 20.03 8.98
CA PHE A 392 -7.97 19.22 9.23
C PHE A 392 -6.94 20.00 10.09
N SER A 393 -6.61 21.21 9.68
CA SER A 393 -5.66 22.04 10.44
C SER A 393 -6.20 22.48 11.80
N THR A 394 -7.50 22.83 11.89
CA THR A 394 -8.12 23.20 13.18
C THR A 394 -8.27 22.00 14.11
N ALA A 395 -8.54 20.80 13.59
CA ALA A 395 -8.61 19.58 14.39
C ALA A 395 -7.25 19.27 15.05
N PHE A 396 -6.16 19.49 14.35
CA PHE A 396 -4.83 19.34 14.94
C PHE A 396 -4.62 20.29 16.11
N GLN A 397 -4.96 21.57 15.96
CA GLN A 397 -4.87 22.57 17.05
C GLN A 397 -5.80 22.22 18.23
N VAL A 398 -6.99 21.71 17.95
CA VAL A 398 -7.92 21.25 18.99
C VAL A 398 -7.36 20.06 19.76
N ILE A 399 -6.74 19.08 19.07
CA ILE A 399 -6.09 17.93 19.71
C ILE A 399 -4.99 18.38 20.66
N GLN A 400 -4.26 19.45 20.33
CA GLN A 400 -3.19 20.01 21.16
C GLN A 400 -3.70 20.88 22.33
N SER A 401 -5.02 21.07 22.47
CA SER A 401 -5.58 21.87 23.56
C SER A 401 -5.76 21.05 24.84
N ASP A 402 -5.52 21.69 25.99
CA ASP A 402 -5.72 21.06 27.32
C ASP A 402 -7.16 20.59 27.51
N ALA A 403 -8.15 21.34 27.00
CA ALA A 403 -9.56 20.96 27.04
C ALA A 403 -9.85 19.62 26.36
N PHE A 404 -9.17 19.32 25.24
CA PHE A 404 -9.29 18.01 24.56
C PHE A 404 -8.65 16.91 25.40
N SER A 405 -7.49 17.18 25.99
CA SER A 405 -6.77 16.26 26.87
C SER A 405 -7.63 15.81 28.05
N ASP A 406 -8.24 16.73 28.75
CA ASP A 406 -9.06 16.45 29.92
C ASP A 406 -10.33 15.61 29.59
N ILE A 407 -10.97 15.92 28.47
CA ILE A 407 -12.17 15.20 28.03
C ILE A 407 -11.84 13.81 27.50
N PHE A 408 -10.78 13.68 26.68
CA PHE A 408 -10.53 12.48 25.90
C PHE A 408 -9.64 11.46 26.62
N PHE A 409 -8.59 11.90 27.31
CA PHE A 409 -7.64 10.99 27.96
C PHE A 409 -8.00 10.62 29.39
N GLY A 410 -8.84 11.42 30.08
CA GLY A 410 -9.27 11.17 31.45
C GLY A 410 -10.19 9.94 31.64
N THR A 411 -10.84 9.47 30.59
CA THR A 411 -11.93 8.47 30.69
C THR A 411 -11.65 7.11 30.04
N HIS A 412 -10.57 6.98 29.27
CA HIS A 412 -10.35 5.80 28.44
C HIS A 412 -9.17 4.93 28.91
N LYS A 413 -9.36 3.59 28.85
CA LYS A 413 -8.25 2.63 29.09
C LYS A 413 -7.17 2.76 27.99
N ALA A 414 -5.92 2.76 28.39
CA ALA A 414 -4.79 2.83 27.47
C ALA A 414 -4.84 1.72 26.41
N ASN A 415 -4.79 2.09 25.15
CA ASN A 415 -4.67 1.19 24.00
C ASN A 415 -3.82 1.88 22.91
N ALA A 416 -3.43 1.13 21.87
CA ALA A 416 -2.56 1.66 20.80
C ALA A 416 -3.14 2.91 20.10
N ARG A 417 -4.46 2.96 19.88
CA ARG A 417 -5.12 4.13 19.26
C ARG A 417 -5.07 5.37 20.16
N LEU A 418 -5.26 5.17 21.45
CA LEU A 418 -5.18 6.26 22.43
C LEU A 418 -3.75 6.78 22.57
N SER A 419 -2.75 5.87 22.53
CA SER A 419 -1.34 6.24 22.53
C SER A 419 -0.96 7.07 21.30
N MET A 420 -1.48 6.71 20.11
CA MET A 420 -1.29 7.50 18.88
C MET A 420 -1.93 8.89 18.99
N ALA A 421 -3.15 9.00 19.53
CA ALA A 421 -3.82 10.28 19.73
C ALA A 421 -3.09 11.15 20.76
N LYS A 422 -2.58 10.52 21.82
CA LYS A 422 -1.78 11.20 22.85
C LYS A 422 -0.46 11.72 22.27
N ALA A 423 0.19 10.97 21.39
CA ALA A 423 1.41 11.42 20.72
C ALA A 423 1.21 12.71 19.91
N LEU A 424 0.05 12.86 19.25
CA LEU A 424 -0.31 14.11 18.56
C LEU A 424 -0.61 15.26 19.52
N TYR A 425 -1.05 14.98 20.74
CA TYR A 425 -1.22 16.00 21.79
C TYR A 425 0.14 16.44 22.36
N ASP A 426 1.01 15.48 22.66
CA ASP A 426 2.29 15.71 23.32
C ASP A 426 3.37 16.31 22.40
N ILE A 427 3.15 16.30 21.05
CA ILE A 427 4.15 16.87 20.12
C ILE A 427 4.26 18.37 20.29
N THR A 428 5.50 18.88 20.36
CA THR A 428 5.82 20.29 20.24
C THR A 428 6.36 20.54 18.83
N PRO A 429 5.48 20.88 17.86
CA PRO A 429 5.88 20.99 16.47
C PRO A 429 6.86 22.15 16.27
N ASP A 430 7.89 21.93 15.48
CA ASP A 430 8.79 22.98 15.05
C ASP A 430 8.10 23.95 14.05
N ALA A 431 8.83 25.00 13.62
CA ALA A 431 8.28 25.99 12.69
C ALA A 431 7.91 25.35 11.33
N THR A 432 8.63 24.31 10.88
CA THR A 432 8.38 23.62 9.62
C THR A 432 7.13 22.74 9.73
N GLU A 433 7.04 21.97 10.80
CA GLU A 433 5.89 21.09 11.08
C GLU A 433 4.60 21.92 11.25
N THR A 434 4.69 23.03 11.99
CA THR A 434 3.58 23.99 12.14
C THR A 434 3.15 24.57 10.79
N ALA A 435 4.10 24.94 9.92
CA ALA A 435 3.78 25.43 8.57
C ALA A 435 3.11 24.34 7.73
N LEU A 436 3.58 23.10 7.78
CA LEU A 436 2.97 21.97 7.06
C LEU A 436 1.56 21.65 7.56
N MET A 437 1.32 21.71 8.87
CA MET A 437 0.00 21.46 9.45
C MET A 437 -1.00 22.60 9.20
N THR A 438 -0.54 23.82 8.98
CA THR A 438 -1.40 24.97 8.62
C THR A 438 -1.65 25.08 7.12
N LEU A 439 -0.82 24.46 6.28
CA LEU A 439 -0.92 24.53 4.81
C LEU A 439 -2.30 24.10 4.27
N PRO A 440 -2.96 23.03 4.73
CA PRO A 440 -4.30 22.66 4.29
C PRO A 440 -5.35 23.75 4.55
N ALA A 441 -5.27 24.44 5.67
CA ALA A 441 -6.17 25.57 5.96
C ALA A 441 -5.92 26.74 5.02
N VAL A 442 -4.67 27.12 4.78
CA VAL A 442 -4.31 28.18 3.85
C VAL A 442 -4.84 27.88 2.44
N MET A 443 -4.60 26.66 1.93
CA MET A 443 -5.11 26.22 0.63
C MET A 443 -6.64 26.16 0.61
N GLY A 444 -7.27 25.75 1.70
CA GLY A 444 -8.73 25.75 1.87
C GLY A 444 -9.32 27.17 1.81
N ILE A 445 -8.71 28.12 2.51
CA ILE A 445 -9.14 29.54 2.50
C ILE A 445 -8.96 30.14 1.11
N LEU A 446 -7.84 29.88 0.42
CA LEU A 446 -7.62 30.33 -0.96
C LEU A 446 -8.68 29.75 -1.92
N LEU A 447 -9.01 28.48 -1.78
CA LEU A 447 -10.07 27.84 -2.57
C LEU A 447 -11.46 28.42 -2.26
N ALA A 448 -11.74 28.72 -0.99
CA ALA A 448 -12.96 29.42 -0.59
C ALA A 448 -13.04 30.83 -1.19
N GLY A 449 -11.93 31.57 -1.23
CA GLY A 449 -11.82 32.85 -1.91
C GLY A 449 -12.13 32.75 -3.43
N VAL A 450 -11.61 31.71 -4.09
CA VAL A 450 -11.94 31.43 -5.51
C VAL A 450 -13.43 31.14 -5.69
N LEU A 451 -14.06 30.46 -4.76
CA LEU A 451 -15.51 30.18 -4.78
C LEU A 451 -16.35 31.44 -4.63
N CYS A 452 -15.88 32.43 -3.86
CA CYS A 452 -16.53 33.73 -3.70
C CYS A 452 -16.31 34.65 -4.92
N ALA A 453 -15.22 34.49 -5.67
CA ALA A 453 -14.90 35.29 -6.85
C ALA A 453 -15.74 34.86 -8.05
N GLY A 454 -16.73 35.65 -8.42
CA GLY A 454 -17.79 35.31 -9.39
C GLY A 454 -17.29 34.79 -10.74
N ARG A 455 -16.19 35.35 -11.31
CA ARG A 455 -15.59 34.88 -12.58
C ARG A 455 -14.81 33.56 -12.40
N LEU A 456 -14.04 33.41 -11.34
CA LEU A 456 -13.21 32.25 -11.10
C LEU A 456 -14.04 31.01 -10.71
N ARG A 457 -15.14 31.20 -10.00
CA ARG A 457 -16.11 30.14 -9.63
C ARG A 457 -16.67 29.43 -10.88
N GLN A 458 -16.76 30.10 -12.02
CA GLN A 458 -17.27 29.50 -13.26
C GLN A 458 -16.23 28.61 -13.97
N SER A 459 -14.96 28.71 -13.59
CA SER A 459 -13.87 27.91 -14.17
C SER A 459 -13.73 26.56 -13.48
N VAL A 460 -14.24 25.51 -14.11
CA VAL A 460 -14.06 24.12 -13.63
C VAL A 460 -12.57 23.76 -13.45
N ARG A 461 -11.70 24.29 -14.32
CA ARG A 461 -10.25 24.01 -14.23
C ARG A 461 -9.66 24.60 -12.96
N THR A 462 -9.97 25.85 -12.63
CA THR A 462 -9.48 26.53 -11.43
C THR A 462 -9.98 25.84 -10.16
N LEU A 463 -11.27 25.47 -10.11
CA LEU A 463 -11.85 24.75 -8.98
C LEU A 463 -11.22 23.38 -8.80
N THR A 464 -11.01 22.62 -9.88
CA THR A 464 -10.36 21.30 -9.81
C THR A 464 -8.90 21.42 -9.37
N ALA A 465 -8.16 22.41 -9.89
CA ALA A 465 -6.78 22.65 -9.47
C ALA A 465 -6.70 23.02 -7.98
N GLY A 466 -7.55 23.94 -7.51
CA GLY A 466 -7.62 24.30 -6.09
C GLY A 466 -7.96 23.12 -5.19
N THR A 467 -8.94 22.30 -5.59
CA THR A 467 -9.29 21.05 -4.88
C THR A 467 -8.08 20.13 -4.76
N LEU A 468 -7.35 19.89 -5.85
CA LEU A 468 -6.14 19.05 -5.84
C LEU A 468 -5.04 19.64 -4.93
N CYS A 469 -4.85 20.97 -4.95
CA CYS A 469 -3.89 21.62 -4.06
C CYS A 469 -4.24 21.39 -2.57
N VAL A 470 -5.51 21.50 -2.18
CA VAL A 470 -5.94 21.19 -0.81
C VAL A 470 -5.69 19.72 -0.47
N LEU A 471 -6.04 18.79 -1.37
CA LEU A 471 -5.83 17.36 -1.13
C LEU A 471 -4.34 17.02 -0.98
N PHE A 472 -3.48 17.52 -1.85
CA PHE A 472 -2.04 17.31 -1.74
C PHE A 472 -1.47 17.92 -0.45
N SER A 473 -1.95 19.09 -0.04
CA SER A 473 -1.50 19.70 1.22
C SER A 473 -1.88 18.87 2.45
N ILE A 474 -3.08 18.25 2.44
CA ILE A 474 -3.50 17.31 3.49
C ILE A 474 -2.58 16.08 3.53
N TYR A 475 -2.27 15.47 2.37
CA TYR A 475 -1.36 14.31 2.33
C TYR A 475 0.05 14.67 2.80
N ILE A 476 0.58 15.82 2.39
CA ILE A 476 1.89 16.29 2.86
C ILE A 476 1.89 16.46 4.38
N ALA A 477 0.86 17.08 4.96
CA ALA A 477 0.74 17.25 6.41
C ALA A 477 0.60 15.91 7.15
N LEU A 478 -0.18 14.97 6.58
CA LEU A 478 -0.32 13.62 7.12
C LEU A 478 1.00 12.85 7.12
N ASP A 479 1.70 12.82 5.98
CA ASP A 479 2.91 12.01 5.80
C ASP A 479 4.14 12.62 6.50
N ALA A 480 4.21 13.96 6.58
CA ALA A 480 5.35 14.65 7.17
C ALA A 480 5.26 14.76 8.70
N VAL A 481 4.06 14.88 9.27
CA VAL A 481 3.90 15.19 10.70
C VAL A 481 3.04 14.13 11.40
N CYS A 482 1.79 13.93 10.95
CA CYS A 482 0.87 13.07 11.71
C CYS A 482 1.32 11.61 11.76
N LEU A 483 1.68 11.01 10.62
CA LEU A 483 2.06 9.60 10.58
C LEU A 483 3.36 9.31 11.32
N PRO A 484 4.47 10.04 11.14
CA PRO A 484 5.69 9.82 11.92
C PRO A 484 5.44 9.90 13.42
N THR A 485 4.74 10.93 13.89
CA THR A 485 4.40 11.14 15.31
C THR A 485 3.57 9.99 15.86
N MET A 486 2.52 9.58 15.13
CA MET A 486 1.62 8.50 15.57
C MET A 486 2.29 7.13 15.55
N THR A 487 3.12 6.86 14.55
CA THR A 487 3.74 5.55 14.35
C THR A 487 4.92 5.34 15.28
N GLY A 488 5.70 6.37 15.59
CA GLY A 488 6.84 6.27 16.49
C GLY A 488 6.48 5.72 17.89
N VAL A 489 5.29 6.02 18.42
CA VAL A 489 4.83 5.53 19.74
C VAL A 489 4.40 4.06 19.73
N VAL A 490 3.98 3.54 18.59
CA VAL A 490 3.53 2.13 18.45
C VAL A 490 4.55 1.25 17.76
N SER A 491 5.62 1.85 17.25
CA SER A 491 6.76 1.15 16.64
C SER A 491 7.58 0.43 17.70
N LEU A 492 8.18 -0.68 17.28
CA LEU A 492 9.11 -1.44 18.12
C LEU A 492 10.55 -0.92 18.09
N ARG A 493 10.87 0.09 17.27
CA ARG A 493 12.23 0.58 17.08
C ARG A 493 12.87 1.07 18.38
N GLN A 494 12.22 1.99 19.08
CA GLN A 494 12.74 2.53 20.35
C GLN A 494 12.96 1.43 21.40
N MET A 495 11.98 0.50 21.48
CA MET A 495 12.10 -0.65 22.38
C MET A 495 13.28 -1.55 21.99
N THR A 496 13.47 -1.83 20.71
CA THR A 496 14.58 -2.68 20.25
C THR A 496 15.95 -2.02 20.43
N GLU A 497 16.05 -0.71 20.30
CA GLU A 497 17.27 0.05 20.64
C GLU A 497 17.60 -0.09 22.12
N ALA A 498 16.62 0.02 23.01
CA ALA A 498 16.79 -0.19 24.43
C ALA A 498 17.19 -1.65 24.77
N VAL A 499 16.54 -2.62 24.12
CA VAL A 499 16.87 -4.05 24.25
C VAL A 499 18.30 -4.34 23.81
N ASN A 500 18.72 -3.81 22.67
CA ASN A 500 20.06 -3.99 22.14
C ASN A 500 21.13 -3.38 23.09
N LYS A 501 20.83 -2.22 23.66
CA LYS A 501 21.70 -1.57 24.65
C LYS A 501 21.78 -2.35 25.97
N ALA A 502 20.63 -2.87 26.46
CA ALA A 502 20.56 -3.56 27.74
C ALA A 502 21.09 -5.00 27.68
N PHE A 503 20.95 -5.70 26.54
CA PHE A 503 21.23 -7.12 26.38
C PHE A 503 22.23 -7.42 25.27
N HIS A 504 23.14 -6.51 25.01
CA HIS A 504 24.15 -6.63 23.94
C HIS A 504 24.90 -7.98 24.05
N GLY A 505 24.96 -8.72 22.92
CA GLY A 505 25.65 -10.00 22.85
C GLY A 505 24.90 -11.20 23.44
N GLN A 506 23.72 -11.01 24.04
CA GLN A 506 22.89 -12.11 24.52
C GLN A 506 22.02 -12.70 23.40
N LYS A 507 21.74 -14.00 23.47
CA LYS A 507 20.82 -14.65 22.53
C LYS A 507 19.39 -14.23 22.85
N LEU A 508 18.65 -13.82 21.82
CA LEU A 508 17.27 -13.39 21.92
C LEU A 508 16.33 -14.49 21.41
N TYR A 509 15.31 -14.78 22.19
CA TYR A 509 14.29 -15.76 21.86
C TYR A 509 12.91 -15.13 21.96
N SER A 510 11.96 -15.60 21.16
CA SER A 510 10.58 -15.14 21.20
C SER A 510 9.59 -16.28 21.36
N HIS A 511 8.47 -15.98 21.99
CA HIS A 511 7.31 -16.84 22.01
C HIS A 511 6.03 -16.04 21.91
N ILE A 512 5.14 -16.44 21.00
CA ILE A 512 3.77 -15.93 20.87
C ILE A 512 2.87 -17.16 20.75
N SER A 513 1.84 -17.25 21.58
CA SER A 513 0.94 -18.41 21.61
C SER A 513 0.11 -18.59 20.33
N ARG A 514 0.02 -17.56 19.47
CA ARG A 514 -0.69 -17.65 18.20
C ARG A 514 0.23 -18.23 17.12
N PRO A 515 -0.18 -19.33 16.44
CA PRO A 515 0.62 -19.91 15.35
C PRO A 515 0.87 -18.91 14.21
N GLY A 516 2.11 -18.88 13.70
CA GLY A 516 2.51 -18.03 12.58
C GLY A 516 2.67 -16.55 12.90
N MET A 517 2.60 -16.15 14.16
CA MET A 517 2.90 -14.80 14.61
C MET A 517 4.31 -14.72 15.19
N HIS A 518 5.06 -13.70 14.76
CA HIS A 518 6.39 -13.38 15.24
C HIS A 518 6.48 -11.90 15.56
N PHE A 519 7.49 -11.48 16.27
CA PHE A 519 7.83 -10.07 16.46
C PHE A 519 8.63 -9.57 15.25
N PHE A 520 7.98 -9.49 14.07
CA PHE A 520 8.65 -9.13 12.81
C PHE A 520 9.37 -7.79 12.88
N GLY A 521 8.73 -6.76 13.47
CA GLY A 521 9.33 -5.44 13.61
C GLY A 521 10.51 -5.44 14.57
N ALA A 522 10.39 -6.14 15.71
CA ALA A 522 11.50 -6.27 16.65
C ALA A 522 12.68 -7.02 15.99
N ASP A 523 12.40 -8.10 15.28
CA ASP A 523 13.42 -8.89 14.62
C ASP A 523 14.10 -8.11 13.48
N TYR A 524 13.33 -7.33 12.70
CA TYR A 524 13.88 -6.45 11.69
C TYR A 524 14.88 -5.43 12.28
N TYR A 525 14.49 -4.71 13.34
CA TYR A 525 15.35 -3.70 13.96
C TYR A 525 16.54 -4.31 14.74
N LEU A 526 16.45 -5.56 15.13
CA LEU A 526 17.54 -6.33 15.76
C LEU A 526 18.38 -7.10 14.74
N GLY A 527 18.13 -6.92 13.43
CA GLY A 527 18.93 -7.49 12.35
C GLY A 527 18.73 -8.99 12.11
N GLY A 528 17.55 -9.55 12.45
CA GLY A 528 17.21 -10.95 12.23
C GLY A 528 17.86 -11.89 13.23
N THR A 529 17.97 -11.49 14.49
CA THR A 529 18.68 -12.26 15.54
C THR A 529 17.75 -12.97 16.50
N ILE A 530 16.43 -12.71 16.45
CA ILE A 530 15.45 -13.34 17.33
C ILE A 530 15.14 -14.75 16.85
N GLN A 531 15.26 -15.74 17.72
CA GLN A 531 14.94 -17.14 17.44
C GLN A 531 13.63 -17.57 18.13
N PRO A 532 12.82 -18.44 17.52
CA PRO A 532 11.67 -19.03 18.21
C PRO A 532 12.15 -19.87 19.40
N PHE A 533 11.58 -19.66 20.58
CA PHE A 533 12.00 -20.39 21.79
C PHE A 533 11.73 -21.89 21.69
N LEU A 534 10.57 -22.27 21.14
CA LEU A 534 10.15 -23.67 21.04
C LEU A 534 10.85 -24.44 19.91
N ASN A 535 11.27 -23.74 18.87
CA ASN A 535 11.88 -24.34 17.68
C ASN A 535 13.05 -23.47 17.20
N PRO A 536 14.14 -23.36 17.98
CA PRO A 536 15.29 -22.54 17.62
C PRO A 536 15.98 -23.11 16.38
N ALA A 537 16.70 -22.24 15.67
CA ALA A 537 17.47 -22.64 14.51
C ALA A 537 18.46 -23.77 14.84
N PRO A 538 18.63 -24.75 13.94
CA PRO A 538 19.59 -25.82 14.14
C PRO A 538 21.03 -25.28 14.26
N ASP A 539 21.86 -25.95 15.04
CA ASP A 539 23.28 -25.63 15.15
C ASP A 539 24.03 -25.98 13.83
N SER A 540 25.32 -25.65 13.78
CA SER A 540 26.19 -25.95 12.61
C SER A 540 26.26 -27.45 12.25
N LEU A 541 25.75 -28.32 13.10
CA LEU A 541 25.64 -29.77 12.90
C LEU A 541 24.20 -30.21 12.56
N GLY A 542 23.30 -29.27 12.29
CA GLY A 542 21.91 -29.57 11.97
C GLY A 542 21.06 -30.05 13.17
N ARG A 543 21.50 -29.87 14.42
CA ARG A 543 20.79 -30.33 15.61
C ARG A 543 19.99 -29.18 16.23
N VAL A 544 18.69 -29.38 16.38
CA VAL A 544 17.84 -28.45 17.15
C VAL A 544 18.07 -28.71 18.64
N ARG A 545 18.69 -27.76 19.35
CA ARG A 545 18.94 -27.83 20.79
C ARG A 545 18.01 -26.88 21.52
N LYS A 546 17.42 -27.33 22.61
CA LYS A 546 16.68 -26.45 23.52
C LYS A 546 17.60 -25.32 24.01
N PRO A 547 17.11 -24.08 24.08
CA PRO A 547 17.92 -22.96 24.54
C PRO A 547 18.37 -23.19 26.00
N THR A 548 19.64 -22.90 26.29
CA THR A 548 20.18 -23.08 27.66
C THR A 548 20.15 -21.81 28.48
N GLY A 549 19.98 -20.67 27.86
CA GLY A 549 19.87 -19.35 28.48
C GLY A 549 19.84 -18.24 27.44
N GLY A 550 19.35 -17.09 27.84
CA GLY A 550 19.18 -15.90 26.98
C GLY A 550 18.06 -14.98 27.48
N ILE A 551 17.57 -14.15 26.59
CA ILE A 551 16.43 -13.25 26.84
C ILE A 551 15.21 -13.76 26.07
N LEU A 552 14.11 -13.97 26.77
CA LEU A 552 12.81 -14.32 26.20
C LEU A 552 11.96 -13.07 26.03
N ILE A 553 11.47 -12.84 24.84
CA ILE A 553 10.53 -11.79 24.46
C ILE A 553 9.14 -12.43 24.34
N ILE A 554 8.19 -12.00 25.15
CA ILE A 554 6.88 -12.64 25.23
C ILE A 554 5.77 -11.60 25.51
N PRO A 555 4.55 -11.73 24.90
CA PRO A 555 3.41 -10.92 25.29
C PRO A 555 3.02 -11.14 26.76
N GLU A 556 2.60 -10.09 27.42
CA GLU A 556 2.24 -10.16 28.85
C GLU A 556 1.19 -11.22 29.15
N LYS A 557 0.14 -11.31 28.32
CA LYS A 557 -0.96 -12.28 28.46
C LYS A 557 -0.51 -13.74 28.31
N ASP A 558 0.56 -13.99 27.51
CA ASP A 558 1.07 -15.34 27.27
C ASP A 558 2.11 -15.76 28.32
N SER A 559 2.65 -14.79 29.08
CA SER A 559 3.83 -14.98 29.94
C SER A 559 3.59 -15.93 31.11
N GLU A 560 2.46 -15.81 31.80
CA GLU A 560 2.16 -16.62 33.00
C GLU A 560 1.97 -18.09 32.64
N GLU A 561 1.18 -18.36 31.61
CA GLU A 561 0.94 -19.73 31.15
C GLU A 561 2.21 -20.38 30.60
N PHE A 562 3.03 -19.62 29.86
CA PHE A 562 4.28 -20.09 29.32
C PHE A 562 5.27 -20.47 30.43
N ILE A 563 5.47 -19.61 31.43
CA ILE A 563 6.36 -19.84 32.55
C ILE A 563 5.89 -21.05 33.37
N ALA A 564 4.59 -21.20 33.60
CA ALA A 564 4.03 -22.32 34.34
C ALA A 564 4.24 -23.67 33.62
N ARG A 565 4.32 -23.70 32.30
CA ARG A 565 4.56 -24.89 31.49
C ARG A 565 6.05 -25.28 31.41
N HIS A 566 6.98 -24.33 31.55
CA HIS A 566 8.42 -24.54 31.34
C HIS A 566 9.19 -24.43 32.64
N LYS A 567 8.84 -25.29 33.60
CA LYS A 567 9.47 -25.35 34.94
C LYS A 567 10.95 -25.76 34.93
N GLU A 568 11.44 -26.29 33.79
CA GLU A 568 12.84 -26.59 33.55
C GLU A 568 13.74 -25.37 33.43
N TYR A 569 13.16 -24.17 33.38
CA TYR A 569 13.85 -22.88 33.27
C TYR A 569 13.52 -21.99 34.48
N VAL A 570 14.48 -21.18 34.88
CA VAL A 570 14.29 -20.07 35.82
C VAL A 570 14.14 -18.80 34.98
N PHE A 571 13.02 -18.10 35.13
CA PHE A 571 12.72 -16.87 34.44
C PHE A 571 12.77 -15.68 35.41
N THR A 572 13.56 -14.65 35.07
CA THR A 572 13.66 -13.41 35.84
C THR A 572 13.25 -12.25 34.94
N GLN A 573 12.16 -11.55 35.27
CA GLN A 573 11.72 -10.39 34.51
C GLN A 573 12.75 -9.26 34.60
N ARG A 574 13.19 -8.73 33.47
CA ARG A 574 14.17 -7.66 33.38
C ARG A 574 13.57 -6.34 32.88
N MET A 575 12.65 -6.42 31.94
CA MET A 575 12.08 -5.25 31.29
C MET A 575 10.62 -5.48 30.90
N ARG A 576 9.85 -4.43 30.76
CA ARG A 576 8.47 -4.42 30.27
C ARG A 576 8.27 -3.22 29.36
N SER A 577 7.57 -3.38 28.23
CA SER A 577 7.20 -2.25 27.37
C SER A 577 6.15 -1.37 28.04
N LEU A 578 6.25 -0.06 27.89
CA LEU A 578 5.22 0.89 28.34
C LEU A 578 4.00 0.87 27.41
N GLY A 579 4.24 0.82 26.10
CA GLY A 579 3.23 0.83 25.07
C GLY A 579 2.64 -0.55 24.74
N HIS A 580 1.62 -0.53 23.90
CA HIS A 580 1.01 -1.71 23.30
C HIS A 580 1.43 -1.75 21.82
N PRO A 581 2.52 -2.42 21.46
CA PRO A 581 2.94 -2.52 20.06
C PRO A 581 1.81 -3.04 19.17
N SER A 582 1.72 -2.51 17.96
CA SER A 582 0.64 -2.85 17.03
C SER A 582 0.63 -4.33 16.63
N GLU A 583 1.79 -4.97 16.60
CA GLU A 583 1.96 -6.38 16.23
C GLU A 583 1.26 -7.34 17.19
N VAL A 584 1.39 -7.11 18.48
CA VAL A 584 0.90 -8.05 19.50
C VAL A 584 -0.38 -7.56 20.16
N ARG A 585 -0.66 -6.25 20.05
CA ARG A 585 -1.77 -5.55 20.72
C ARG A 585 -1.80 -5.78 22.23
N ASP A 586 -0.61 -5.98 22.82
CA ASP A 586 -0.38 -6.27 24.23
C ASP A 586 0.97 -5.73 24.63
N ARG A 587 1.23 -5.58 25.94
CA ARG A 587 2.54 -5.23 26.46
C ARG A 587 3.49 -6.40 26.27
N ILE A 588 4.77 -6.10 26.10
CA ILE A 588 5.83 -7.10 25.94
C ILE A 588 6.65 -7.15 27.22
N LYS A 589 6.87 -8.36 27.72
CA LYS A 589 7.77 -8.63 28.84
C LYS A 589 9.04 -9.29 28.34
N PHE A 590 10.14 -8.95 28.98
CA PHE A 590 11.48 -9.50 28.73
C PHE A 590 11.95 -10.24 29.96
N TYR A 591 12.22 -11.53 29.78
CA TYR A 591 12.71 -12.38 30.84
C TYR A 591 14.12 -12.87 30.52
N LYS A 592 15.08 -12.68 31.45
CA LYS A 592 16.30 -13.48 31.43
C LYS A 592 15.93 -14.90 31.88
N PHE A 593 16.31 -15.90 31.10
CA PHE A 593 16.06 -17.29 31.46
C PHE A 593 17.33 -18.12 31.44
N VAL A 594 17.39 -19.12 32.30
CA VAL A 594 18.49 -20.07 32.41
C VAL A 594 17.91 -21.47 32.68
N HIS A 595 18.45 -22.48 32.02
CA HIS A 595 18.03 -23.87 32.27
C HIS A 595 18.50 -24.32 33.65
N VAL A 596 17.64 -25.01 34.42
CA VAL A 596 17.91 -25.41 35.82
C VAL A 596 19.22 -26.17 35.97
N SER A 597 19.62 -26.98 34.98
CA SER A 597 20.91 -27.72 35.03
C SER A 597 22.16 -26.81 35.03
N LYS A 598 22.02 -25.50 34.73
CA LYS A 598 23.11 -24.51 34.74
C LYS A 598 23.07 -23.57 35.94
N VAL A 599 22.01 -23.60 36.75
CA VAL A 599 21.85 -22.70 37.92
C VAL A 599 22.89 -22.97 39.02
N ASN A 600 23.52 -24.13 38.99
CA ASN A 600 24.56 -24.53 39.96
C ASN A 600 25.98 -24.08 39.60
N SER A 601 26.20 -23.27 38.58
CA SER A 601 27.52 -22.70 38.27
C SER A 601 27.75 -21.39 39.04
N PRO A 602 28.95 -21.16 39.62
CA PRO A 602 29.22 -19.98 40.48
C PRO A 602 29.09 -18.62 39.80
N GLU A 603 29.03 -18.57 38.48
CA GLU A 603 29.01 -17.33 37.70
C GLU A 603 27.62 -16.65 37.65
N ASP A 604 26.53 -17.35 37.98
CA ASP A 604 25.15 -16.81 37.84
C ASP A 604 24.60 -16.12 39.11
N ASN A 605 25.37 -16.09 40.21
CA ASN A 605 24.91 -15.55 41.50
C ASN A 605 25.19 -14.05 41.72
N TYR A 606 25.75 -13.34 40.74
CA TYR A 606 26.06 -11.93 40.90
C TYR A 606 25.28 -11.07 39.90
N ASP A 607 24.11 -10.56 40.31
CA ASP A 607 23.48 -9.43 39.63
C ASP A 607 22.68 -8.53 40.58
N PRO A 608 23.30 -7.41 41.03
CA PRO A 608 22.71 -6.50 42.02
C PRO A 608 21.81 -5.41 41.42
N MET A 609 21.54 -5.36 40.12
CA MET A 609 20.73 -4.28 39.57
C MET A 609 19.54 -4.80 38.77
N SER A 610 18.38 -4.89 39.44
CA SER A 610 17.09 -4.77 38.73
C SER A 610 16.90 -3.34 38.29
N ILE A 611 17.44 -2.97 37.14
CA ILE A 611 17.08 -1.71 36.49
C ILE A 611 15.66 -1.86 35.99
N LYS A 612 14.69 -1.34 36.72
CA LYS A 612 13.36 -1.02 36.16
C LYS A 612 13.55 0.16 35.22
N ILE A 613 13.79 -0.13 33.96
CA ILE A 613 13.69 0.88 32.92
C ILE A 613 12.23 0.95 32.54
N ASP A 614 11.49 1.90 33.06
CA ASP A 614 10.21 2.34 32.56
C ASP A 614 10.51 3.21 31.32
N LEU A 615 10.33 2.64 30.13
CA LEU A 615 10.46 3.28 28.82
C LEU A 615 9.08 3.63 28.28
#